data_975e31d7ca957fe6e7f6253f64290a77
#
_entry.id   975e31d7ca957fe6e7f6253f64290a77
#
_cell.length_a   1.000
_cell.length_b   1.000
_cell.length_c   1.000
_cell.angle_alpha   90.00
_cell.angle_beta   90.00
_cell.angle_gamma   90.00
#
_symmetry.space_group_name_H-M   'P 1'
#
loop_
_entity.id
_entity.type
_entity.pdbx_description
1 polymer ?
#
loop_
_entity_poly.entity_id
_entity_poly.type
_entity_poly.pdbx_seq_one_letter_code
_entity_poly.pdbx_strand_id
1 'polypeptide(L)'
;MILGIIMLAIAVLTGCGGSQGTSSSSASSGAAKSSATATAGKDVTIKMLNVGQGDSILIQTAEQTVLIDTSDVDERDKFKRELDKAGVKKIDKVILTHPHADHIGGMDVLLKDYQVGTVYDNGMPSTSKLYIGYMKQLKAKGIKHQALKAGDVLDFGSGVSFKVFYPTKELVEKGTQKGYKHDPNNESVVGRLVYGDFS
;
A
#
# COMPACT_ATOMS: atom_id res chain seq x y z
N MET A 1 10.16 37.07 44.41
CA MET A 1 11.54 37.18 44.88
C MET A 1 12.29 36.08 44.21
N ILE A 2 13.22 36.19 43.32
CA ILE A 2 14.35 37.01 42.91
C ILE A 2 14.60 36.53 41.49
N LEU A 3 14.43 37.18 40.46
CA LEU A 3 15.17 38.13 39.64
C LEU A 3 16.67 37.77 39.47
N GLY A 4 17.07 37.41 38.25
CA GLY A 4 18.47 37.21 37.82
C GLY A 4 18.58 37.43 36.32
N ILE A 5 18.82 38.67 35.95
CA ILE A 5 19.25 39.21 34.64
C ILE A 5 20.77 39.11 34.57
N ILE A 6 21.36 39.07 33.35
CA ILE A 6 22.70 39.53 32.94
C ILE A 6 23.23 38.53 31.85
N MET A 7 23.85 38.89 30.76
CA MET A 7 24.17 40.07 29.97
C MET A 7 24.77 39.61 28.63
N LEU A 8 24.46 40.33 27.64
CA LEU A 8 25.02 40.65 26.35
C LEU A 8 26.56 40.59 26.24
N ALA A 9 27.10 40.04 25.14
CA ALA A 9 28.39 40.42 24.61
C ALA A 9 28.39 40.37 23.07
N ILE A 10 28.49 41.55 22.49
CA ILE A 10 28.72 41.87 21.09
C ILE A 10 30.23 41.90 20.86
N ALA A 11 30.72 41.25 19.78
CA ALA A 11 32.06 41.53 19.26
C ALA A 11 31.97 41.75 17.73
N VAL A 12 32.16 43.00 17.36
CA VAL A 12 32.37 43.48 16.00
C VAL A 12 33.86 43.47 15.71
N LEU A 13 34.26 42.90 14.60
CA LEU A 13 35.61 43.16 14.01
C LEU A 13 35.49 43.40 12.52
N THR A 14 35.70 44.64 12.15
CA THR A 14 35.94 45.16 10.79
C THR A 14 37.39 44.89 10.36
N GLY A 15 37.58 44.50 9.13
CA GLY A 15 38.90 44.43 8.50
C GLY A 15 38.78 44.58 6.99
N CYS A 16 39.09 45.79 6.48
CA CYS A 16 39.30 46.10 5.07
C CYS A 16 40.68 45.65 4.61
N GLY A 17 40.78 45.21 3.33
CA GLY A 17 42.06 45.05 2.62
C GLY A 17 41.82 44.65 1.17
N GLY A 18 41.90 45.62 0.26
CA GLY A 18 41.81 45.41 -1.20
C GLY A 18 43.11 44.99 -1.81
N SER A 19 43.06 44.29 -2.95
CA SER A 19 44.02 44.50 -4.08
C SER A 19 43.46 43.83 -5.34
N GLN A 20 43.65 44.52 -6.48
CA GLN A 20 43.28 44.19 -7.85
C GLN A 20 44.16 43.07 -8.43
N GLY A 21 43.58 42.31 -9.38
CA GLY A 21 44.35 41.37 -10.22
C GLY A 21 43.51 40.63 -11.24
N THR A 22 43.35 41.20 -12.42
CA THR A 22 43.23 40.66 -13.81
C THR A 22 42.50 39.35 -14.09
N SER A 23 41.44 39.53 -14.86
CA SER A 23 40.81 38.73 -15.91
C SER A 23 41.44 37.39 -16.35
N SER A 24 40.66 36.31 -16.29
CA SER A 24 40.57 35.30 -17.35
C SER A 24 39.19 34.62 -17.33
N SER A 25 38.54 34.71 -18.47
CA SER A 25 37.23 34.10 -18.76
C SER A 25 37.33 32.59 -18.83
N SER A 26 36.55 31.89 -18.01
CA SER A 26 36.19 30.51 -18.28
C SER A 26 34.70 30.34 -17.98
N ALA A 27 33.96 30.02 -19.02
CA ALA A 27 32.53 29.70 -18.96
C ALA A 27 32.31 28.46 -18.08
N SER A 28 31.75 28.66 -16.92
CA SER A 28 31.24 27.59 -16.09
C SER A 28 29.74 27.47 -16.36
N SER A 29 29.37 26.38 -17.02
CA SER A 29 28.00 25.95 -17.17
C SER A 29 27.36 25.78 -15.79
N GLY A 30 26.51 26.71 -15.41
CA GLY A 30 25.71 26.65 -14.22
C GLY A 30 24.70 25.50 -14.31
N ALA A 31 25.03 24.35 -13.72
CA ALA A 31 24.02 23.34 -13.40
C ALA A 31 23.10 23.97 -12.36
N ALA A 32 21.92 24.37 -12.81
CA ALA A 32 20.83 24.72 -11.92
C ALA A 32 20.55 23.51 -11.02
N LYS A 33 21.00 23.57 -9.77
CA LYS A 33 20.47 22.68 -8.72
C LYS A 33 18.99 23.03 -8.56
N SER A 34 18.14 22.24 -9.21
CA SER A 34 16.74 22.15 -8.84
C SER A 34 16.72 21.69 -7.38
N SER A 35 16.52 22.62 -6.47
CA SER A 35 16.11 22.29 -5.12
C SER A 35 14.66 21.82 -5.23
N ALA A 36 14.47 20.54 -5.55
CA ALA A 36 13.23 19.89 -5.26
C ALA A 36 13.03 20.05 -3.75
N THR A 37 12.13 20.94 -3.38
CA THR A 37 11.59 20.98 -2.02
C THR A 37 10.97 19.60 -1.84
N ALA A 38 11.69 18.71 -1.16
CA ALA A 38 11.10 17.46 -0.71
C ALA A 38 9.96 17.86 0.21
N THR A 39 8.74 17.87 -0.32
CA THR A 39 7.55 17.78 0.49
C THR A 39 7.81 16.53 1.32
N ALA A 40 7.88 16.67 2.65
CA ALA A 40 8.04 15.53 3.54
C ALA A 40 6.84 14.61 3.28
N GLY A 41 6.96 13.78 2.27
CA GLY A 41 5.98 12.79 1.89
C GLY A 41 5.95 11.77 3.01
N LYS A 42 4.78 11.49 3.51
CA LYS A 42 4.58 10.39 4.45
C LYS A 42 5.07 9.13 3.75
N ASP A 43 6.01 8.43 4.36
CA ASP A 43 6.62 7.25 3.78
C ASP A 43 5.55 6.20 3.42
N VAL A 44 5.69 5.62 2.24
CA VAL A 44 4.89 4.46 1.81
C VAL A 44 5.80 3.24 1.85
N THR A 45 5.43 2.25 2.62
CA THR A 45 6.15 0.99 2.69
C THR A 45 5.40 -0.10 1.93
N ILE A 46 6.06 -0.74 0.98
CA ILE A 46 5.55 -1.89 0.24
C ILE A 46 6.44 -3.08 0.56
N LYS A 47 5.87 -4.15 1.11
CA LYS A 47 6.59 -5.37 1.46
C LYS A 47 5.98 -6.56 0.76
N MET A 48 6.76 -7.26 -0.06
CA MET A 48 6.45 -8.62 -0.48
C MET A 48 6.74 -9.52 0.72
N LEU A 49 5.72 -10.10 1.32
CA LEU A 49 5.88 -10.93 2.51
C LEU A 49 6.49 -12.29 2.12
N ASN A 50 7.46 -12.76 2.90
CA ASN A 50 8.01 -14.10 2.69
C ASN A 50 7.06 -15.15 3.28
N VAL A 51 6.03 -15.49 2.53
CA VAL A 51 4.99 -16.42 2.95
C VAL A 51 5.15 -17.84 2.37
N GLY A 52 6.27 -18.14 1.70
CA GLY A 52 6.49 -19.43 1.05
C GLY A 52 5.73 -19.56 -0.26
N GLN A 53 4.96 -20.62 -0.40
CA GLN A 53 4.04 -20.79 -1.52
C GLN A 53 2.91 -19.77 -1.41
N GLY A 54 2.55 -19.13 -2.52
CA GLY A 54 1.48 -18.14 -2.60
C GLY A 54 1.95 -16.69 -2.51
N ASP A 55 1.02 -15.77 -2.59
CA ASP A 55 1.27 -14.33 -2.62
C ASP A 55 0.74 -13.61 -1.39
N SER A 56 1.48 -12.59 -0.95
CA SER A 56 0.99 -11.60 0.00
C SER A 56 1.83 -10.33 -0.05
N ILE A 57 1.18 -9.19 -0.30
CA ILE A 57 1.84 -7.88 -0.38
C ILE A 57 1.22 -6.97 0.67
N LEU A 58 2.06 -6.47 1.58
CA LEU A 58 1.67 -5.51 2.60
C LEU A 58 2.05 -4.09 2.15
N ILE A 59 1.06 -3.19 2.14
CA ILE A 59 1.24 -1.77 1.84
C ILE A 59 0.85 -0.99 3.08
N GLN A 60 1.77 -0.20 3.61
CA GLN A 60 1.55 0.66 4.78
C GLN A 60 1.81 2.11 4.41
N THR A 61 0.82 2.95 4.63
CA THR A 61 0.90 4.41 4.59
C THR A 61 0.82 4.96 6.02
N ALA A 62 0.93 6.26 6.18
CA ALA A 62 0.72 6.87 7.50
C ALA A 62 -0.72 6.72 8.01
N GLU A 63 -1.68 6.42 7.14
CA GLU A 63 -3.11 6.41 7.46
C GLU A 63 -3.74 5.03 7.39
N GLN A 64 -3.24 4.13 6.54
CA GLN A 64 -3.87 2.85 6.28
C GLN A 64 -2.86 1.72 6.14
N THR A 65 -3.31 0.53 6.50
CA THR A 65 -2.67 -0.75 6.21
C THR A 65 -3.52 -1.50 5.21
N VAL A 66 -2.93 -1.86 4.08
CA VAL A 66 -3.58 -2.59 3.00
C VAL A 66 -2.84 -3.89 2.74
N LEU A 67 -3.57 -4.95 2.50
CA LEU A 67 -3.01 -6.26 2.17
C LEU A 67 -3.57 -6.74 0.83
N ILE A 68 -2.70 -7.20 -0.05
CA ILE A 68 -3.09 -7.86 -1.30
C ILE A 68 -2.69 -9.31 -1.18
N ASP A 69 -3.66 -10.20 -1.28
CA ASP A 69 -3.59 -11.65 -1.08
C ASP A 69 -3.10 -12.10 0.32
N THR A 70 -3.32 -13.35 0.65
CA THR A 70 -3.19 -13.86 2.02
C THR A 70 -2.46 -15.19 2.12
N SER A 71 -1.63 -15.54 1.11
CA SER A 71 -0.85 -16.76 1.10
C SER A 71 -1.65 -18.06 0.93
N ASP A 72 -0.93 -19.18 0.97
CA ASP A 72 -1.52 -20.53 0.91
C ASP A 72 -1.99 -21.03 2.28
N VAL A 73 -2.86 -22.04 2.27
CA VAL A 73 -3.41 -22.67 3.47
C VAL A 73 -2.34 -23.32 4.34
N ASP A 74 -1.28 -23.85 3.75
CA ASP A 74 -0.21 -24.54 4.47
C ASP A 74 0.83 -23.54 5.04
N GLU A 75 0.78 -22.28 4.61
CA GLU A 75 1.71 -21.23 5.01
C GLU A 75 1.12 -20.23 6.04
N ARG A 76 -0.04 -20.52 6.61
CA ARG A 76 -0.77 -19.64 7.54
C ARG A 76 0.05 -19.16 8.73
N ASP A 77 0.83 -20.05 9.33
CA ASP A 77 1.69 -19.70 10.46
C ASP A 77 2.81 -18.75 10.05
N LYS A 78 3.35 -18.93 8.85
CA LYS A 78 4.38 -18.06 8.30
C LYS A 78 3.80 -16.71 7.93
N PHE A 79 2.66 -16.70 7.26
CA PHE A 79 1.90 -15.50 6.94
C PHE A 79 1.62 -14.66 8.19
N LYS A 80 1.08 -15.30 9.25
CA LYS A 80 0.85 -14.62 10.53
C LYS A 80 2.14 -14.04 11.12
N ARG A 81 3.23 -14.81 11.15
CA ARG A 81 4.52 -14.31 11.66
C ARG A 81 5.03 -13.08 10.89
N GLU A 82 4.88 -13.06 9.56
CA GLU A 82 5.30 -11.90 8.76
C GLU A 82 4.46 -10.66 9.04
N LEU A 83 3.14 -10.80 9.22
CA LEU A 83 2.28 -9.69 9.64
C LEU A 83 2.62 -9.18 11.05
N ASP A 84 2.88 -10.09 12.00
CA ASP A 84 3.25 -9.73 13.37
C ASP A 84 4.60 -9.02 13.41
N LYS A 85 5.61 -9.47 12.65
CA LYS A 85 6.91 -8.80 12.47
C LYS A 85 6.77 -7.40 11.88
N ALA A 86 5.80 -7.21 10.99
CA ALA A 86 5.50 -5.90 10.42
C ALA A 86 4.69 -5.00 11.37
N GLY A 87 4.34 -5.47 12.57
CA GLY A 87 3.58 -4.72 13.56
C GLY A 87 2.11 -4.53 13.24
N VAL A 88 1.57 -5.32 12.31
CA VAL A 88 0.17 -5.22 11.88
C VAL A 88 -0.77 -5.60 13.02
N LYS A 89 -1.78 -4.76 13.28
CA LYS A 89 -2.87 -5.02 14.23
C LYS A 89 -4.23 -4.87 13.56
N LYS A 90 -4.29 -3.97 12.57
CA LYS A 90 -5.48 -3.66 11.80
C LYS A 90 -5.11 -3.64 10.33
N ILE A 91 -6.02 -4.12 9.49
CA ILE A 91 -5.92 -4.06 8.03
C ILE A 91 -7.17 -3.34 7.54
N ASP A 92 -6.97 -2.14 6.99
CA ASP A 92 -8.09 -1.30 6.55
C ASP A 92 -8.74 -1.85 5.28
N LYS A 93 -7.93 -2.40 4.39
CA LYS A 93 -8.37 -3.01 3.14
C LYS A 93 -7.62 -4.31 2.86
N VAL A 94 -8.34 -5.34 2.50
CA VAL A 94 -7.80 -6.57 1.92
C VAL A 94 -8.26 -6.64 0.47
N ILE A 95 -7.35 -6.88 -0.45
CA ILE A 95 -7.65 -7.11 -1.87
C ILE A 95 -7.27 -8.55 -2.18
N LEU A 96 -8.23 -9.37 -2.57
CA LEU A 96 -7.99 -10.74 -3.02
C LEU A 96 -8.02 -10.75 -4.54
N THR A 97 -6.88 -11.09 -5.17
CA THR A 97 -6.77 -11.04 -6.61
C THR A 97 -7.69 -12.04 -7.28
N HIS A 98 -7.71 -13.26 -6.77
CA HIS A 98 -8.60 -14.33 -7.25
C HIS A 98 -8.73 -15.45 -6.19
N PRO A 99 -9.74 -16.35 -6.28
CA PRO A 99 -10.08 -17.28 -5.21
C PRO A 99 -9.31 -18.61 -5.21
N HIS A 100 -8.04 -18.64 -5.63
CA HIS A 100 -7.18 -19.81 -5.44
C HIS A 100 -6.61 -19.88 -4.03
N ALA A 101 -6.27 -21.09 -3.57
CA ALA A 101 -5.85 -21.35 -2.20
C ALA A 101 -4.61 -20.57 -1.78
N ASP A 102 -3.67 -20.44 -2.69
CA ASP A 102 -2.40 -19.72 -2.52
C ASP A 102 -2.53 -18.18 -2.51
N HIS A 103 -3.75 -17.66 -2.67
CA HIS A 103 -4.10 -16.24 -2.57
C HIS A 103 -5.08 -15.94 -1.43
N ILE A 104 -5.99 -16.88 -1.12
CA ILE A 104 -7.01 -16.66 -0.08
C ILE A 104 -6.82 -17.55 1.15
N GLY A 105 -5.74 -18.33 1.20
CA GLY A 105 -5.52 -19.37 2.20
C GLY A 105 -5.42 -18.87 3.64
N GLY A 106 -4.92 -17.65 3.85
CA GLY A 106 -4.77 -17.03 5.16
C GLY A 106 -5.96 -16.20 5.63
N MET A 107 -7.07 -16.16 4.88
CA MET A 107 -8.23 -15.34 5.26
C MET A 107 -8.84 -15.70 6.62
N ASP A 108 -8.80 -16.96 7.02
CA ASP A 108 -9.26 -17.38 8.34
C ASP A 108 -8.37 -16.84 9.48
N VAL A 109 -7.04 -16.79 9.26
CA VAL A 109 -6.09 -16.16 10.19
C VAL A 109 -6.37 -14.66 10.31
N LEU A 110 -6.55 -13.96 9.17
CA LEU A 110 -6.89 -12.53 9.19
C LEU A 110 -8.16 -12.25 9.98
N LEU A 111 -9.22 -12.99 9.66
CA LEU A 111 -10.52 -12.76 10.26
C LEU A 111 -10.59 -13.17 11.73
N LYS A 112 -9.68 -14.03 12.19
CA LYS A 112 -9.58 -14.45 13.58
C LYS A 112 -8.73 -13.50 14.42
N ASP A 113 -7.54 -13.13 13.91
CA ASP A 113 -6.48 -12.56 14.74
C ASP A 113 -6.27 -11.04 14.52
N TYR A 114 -6.88 -10.45 13.49
CA TYR A 114 -6.71 -9.03 13.14
C TYR A 114 -8.05 -8.31 12.99
N GLN A 115 -8.01 -6.99 13.17
CA GLN A 115 -9.14 -6.13 12.79
C GLN A 115 -9.11 -5.92 11.28
N VAL A 116 -10.18 -6.33 10.59
CA VAL A 116 -10.31 -6.18 9.13
C VAL A 116 -11.42 -5.19 8.80
N GLY A 117 -11.10 -4.20 7.98
CA GLY A 117 -12.05 -3.16 7.54
C GLY A 117 -12.92 -3.63 6.38
N THR A 118 -12.44 -3.47 5.15
CA THR A 118 -13.18 -3.89 3.95
C THR A 118 -12.38 -4.93 3.17
N VAL A 119 -13.06 -5.95 2.68
CA VAL A 119 -12.51 -6.96 1.77
C VAL A 119 -13.00 -6.69 0.35
N TYR A 120 -12.08 -6.69 -0.58
CA TYR A 120 -12.30 -6.53 -2.02
C TYR A 120 -11.86 -7.79 -2.75
N ASP A 121 -12.55 -8.16 -3.81
CA ASP A 121 -12.14 -9.23 -4.71
C ASP A 121 -12.54 -8.93 -6.17
N ASN A 122 -12.33 -9.90 -7.06
CA ASN A 122 -12.68 -9.80 -8.48
C ASN A 122 -14.19 -9.93 -8.78
N GLY A 123 -15.03 -10.10 -7.76
CA GLY A 123 -16.49 -10.27 -7.91
C GLY A 123 -16.94 -11.60 -8.50
N MET A 124 -16.02 -12.54 -8.73
CA MET A 124 -16.34 -13.85 -9.31
C MET A 124 -16.66 -14.87 -8.21
N PRO A 125 -17.82 -15.52 -8.23
CA PRO A 125 -18.15 -16.54 -7.25
C PRO A 125 -17.27 -17.78 -7.40
N SER A 126 -16.89 -18.39 -6.28
CA SER A 126 -16.18 -19.67 -6.26
C SER A 126 -16.93 -20.70 -5.43
N THR A 127 -16.81 -21.97 -5.85
CA THR A 127 -17.36 -23.10 -5.09
C THR A 127 -16.37 -23.71 -4.10
N SER A 128 -15.17 -23.15 -4.01
CA SER A 128 -14.15 -23.63 -3.07
C SER A 128 -14.62 -23.48 -1.61
N LYS A 129 -14.26 -24.46 -0.77
CA LYS A 129 -14.59 -24.41 0.66
C LYS A 129 -13.97 -23.21 1.36
N LEU A 130 -12.77 -22.79 0.91
CA LEU A 130 -12.07 -21.59 1.44
C LEU A 130 -12.87 -20.33 1.15
N TYR A 131 -13.25 -20.11 -0.11
CA TYR A 131 -14.06 -18.97 -0.51
C TYR A 131 -15.38 -18.91 0.26
N ILE A 132 -16.15 -20.01 0.24
CA ILE A 132 -17.43 -20.09 0.97
C ILE A 132 -17.23 -19.86 2.46
N GLY A 133 -16.12 -20.37 3.02
CA GLY A 133 -15.78 -20.24 4.43
C GLY A 133 -15.55 -18.80 4.85
N TYR A 134 -14.66 -18.07 4.17
CA TYR A 134 -14.40 -16.69 4.55
C TYR A 134 -15.58 -15.77 4.22
N MET A 135 -16.33 -15.98 3.15
CA MET A 135 -17.54 -15.20 2.85
C MET A 135 -18.60 -15.31 3.94
N LYS A 136 -18.79 -16.51 4.52
CA LYS A 136 -19.66 -16.70 5.68
C LYS A 136 -19.16 -15.93 6.91
N GLN A 137 -17.84 -15.92 7.14
CA GLN A 137 -17.24 -15.18 8.25
C GLN A 137 -17.36 -13.65 8.05
N LEU A 138 -17.16 -13.13 6.84
CA LEU A 138 -17.38 -11.71 6.54
C LEU A 138 -18.79 -11.30 6.89
N LYS A 139 -19.78 -12.07 6.43
CA LYS A 139 -21.21 -11.83 6.76
C LYS A 139 -21.48 -11.88 8.25
N ALA A 140 -20.99 -12.89 8.95
CA ALA A 140 -21.20 -13.08 10.39
C ALA A 140 -20.57 -11.94 11.23
N LYS A 141 -19.46 -11.38 10.78
CA LYS A 141 -18.76 -10.27 11.44
C LYS A 141 -19.20 -8.87 10.97
N GLY A 142 -20.10 -8.77 10.00
CA GLY A 142 -20.54 -7.51 9.40
C GLY A 142 -19.42 -6.77 8.65
N ILE A 143 -18.40 -7.50 8.18
CA ILE A 143 -17.29 -6.92 7.41
C ILE A 143 -17.76 -6.67 5.98
N LYS A 144 -17.53 -5.44 5.49
CA LYS A 144 -17.92 -5.04 4.14
C LYS A 144 -17.13 -5.82 3.10
N HIS A 145 -17.83 -6.30 2.07
CA HIS A 145 -17.26 -6.94 0.90
C HIS A 145 -17.68 -6.21 -0.37
N GLN A 146 -16.75 -6.01 -1.31
CA GLN A 146 -17.00 -5.30 -2.57
C GLN A 146 -16.22 -5.94 -3.72
N ALA A 147 -16.90 -6.13 -4.85
CA ALA A 147 -16.25 -6.50 -6.11
C ALA A 147 -15.51 -5.29 -6.72
N LEU A 148 -14.32 -5.54 -7.26
CA LEU A 148 -13.54 -4.57 -8.03
C LEU A 148 -13.69 -4.81 -9.52
N LYS A 149 -13.63 -3.72 -10.27
CA LYS A 149 -13.65 -3.75 -11.73
C LYS A 149 -12.83 -2.59 -12.30
N ALA A 150 -12.48 -2.68 -13.56
CA ALA A 150 -11.77 -1.64 -14.29
C ALA A 150 -12.45 -0.26 -14.13
N GLY A 151 -11.63 0.73 -13.82
CA GLY A 151 -12.06 2.10 -13.55
C GLY A 151 -12.25 2.41 -12.05
N ASP A 152 -12.33 1.41 -11.17
CA ASP A 152 -12.37 1.65 -9.74
C ASP A 152 -11.03 2.22 -9.23
N VAL A 153 -11.10 3.11 -8.26
CA VAL A 153 -9.92 3.69 -7.60
C VAL A 153 -10.11 3.55 -6.09
N LEU A 154 -9.17 2.87 -5.45
CA LEU A 154 -9.13 2.76 -4.00
C LEU A 154 -8.13 3.78 -3.44
N ASP A 155 -8.58 4.61 -2.52
CA ASP A 155 -7.73 5.49 -1.74
C ASP A 155 -7.09 4.70 -0.58
N PHE A 156 -5.74 4.72 -0.51
CA PHE A 156 -4.96 4.11 0.56
C PHE A 156 -4.45 5.14 1.58
N GLY A 157 -4.95 6.37 1.50
CA GLY A 157 -4.53 7.48 2.34
C GLY A 157 -3.15 8.05 1.95
N SER A 158 -2.78 9.16 2.53
CA SER A 158 -1.48 9.82 2.34
C SER A 158 -1.14 10.13 0.88
N GLY A 159 -2.15 10.29 0.00
CA GLY A 159 -1.95 10.53 -1.43
C GLY A 159 -1.64 9.27 -2.25
N VAL A 160 -1.76 8.09 -1.64
CA VAL A 160 -1.58 6.80 -2.32
C VAL A 160 -2.92 6.28 -2.82
N SER A 161 -2.97 5.83 -4.06
CA SER A 161 -4.17 5.24 -4.66
C SER A 161 -3.85 3.95 -5.43
N PHE A 162 -4.83 3.07 -5.53
CA PHE A 162 -4.76 1.87 -6.35
C PHE A 162 -5.81 1.94 -7.44
N LYS A 163 -5.36 2.06 -8.69
CA LYS A 163 -6.20 2.14 -9.89
C LYS A 163 -6.41 0.75 -10.46
N VAL A 164 -7.66 0.30 -10.53
CA VAL A 164 -8.02 -1.03 -11.03
C VAL A 164 -8.17 -1.00 -12.55
N PHE A 165 -7.53 -1.94 -13.24
CA PHE A 165 -7.59 -2.08 -14.68
C PHE A 165 -8.37 -3.33 -15.14
N TYR A 166 -8.52 -4.33 -14.27
CA TYR A 166 -9.19 -5.58 -14.55
C TYR A 166 -9.68 -6.23 -13.25
N PRO A 167 -10.77 -7.03 -13.28
CA PRO A 167 -11.58 -7.43 -14.43
C PRO A 167 -12.42 -6.28 -15.01
N THR A 168 -12.88 -6.42 -16.27
CA THR A 168 -13.81 -5.45 -16.84
C THR A 168 -15.20 -5.61 -16.22
N LYS A 169 -16.02 -4.56 -16.28
CA LYS A 169 -17.41 -4.61 -15.79
C LYS A 169 -18.19 -5.75 -16.45
N GLU A 170 -18.05 -5.89 -17.77
CA GLU A 170 -18.74 -6.91 -18.57
C GLU A 170 -18.32 -8.33 -18.15
N LEU A 171 -17.05 -8.50 -17.78
CA LEU A 171 -16.56 -9.79 -17.30
C LEU A 171 -17.15 -10.14 -15.93
N VAL A 172 -17.19 -9.19 -14.99
CA VAL A 172 -17.84 -9.38 -13.69
C VAL A 172 -19.31 -9.75 -13.85
N GLU A 173 -20.05 -9.03 -14.72
CA GLU A 173 -21.45 -9.33 -15.00
C GLU A 173 -21.65 -10.73 -15.60
N LYS A 174 -20.78 -11.14 -16.53
CA LYS A 174 -20.80 -12.51 -17.10
C LYS A 174 -20.46 -13.58 -16.06
N GLY A 175 -19.45 -13.33 -15.23
CA GLY A 175 -18.97 -14.26 -14.22
C GLY A 175 -20.02 -14.63 -13.16
N THR A 176 -21.01 -13.75 -12.93
CA THR A 176 -22.12 -14.04 -12.03
C THR A 176 -23.24 -14.87 -12.66
N GLN A 177 -23.19 -15.12 -13.97
CA GLN A 177 -24.24 -15.84 -14.67
C GLN A 177 -24.13 -17.36 -14.45
N LYS A 178 -25.28 -18.04 -14.34
CA LYS A 178 -25.33 -19.49 -14.21
C LYS A 178 -24.69 -20.19 -15.40
N GLY A 179 -23.75 -21.09 -15.14
CA GLY A 179 -23.06 -21.88 -16.17
C GLY A 179 -21.84 -21.18 -16.77
N TYR A 180 -21.48 -20.00 -16.31
CA TYR A 180 -20.20 -19.40 -16.69
C TYR A 180 -19.03 -20.28 -16.23
N LYS A 181 -18.06 -20.50 -17.12
CA LYS A 181 -16.85 -21.27 -16.81
C LYS A 181 -15.75 -20.31 -16.38
N HIS A 182 -15.45 -20.32 -15.10
CA HIS A 182 -14.41 -19.48 -14.52
C HIS A 182 -13.01 -19.95 -14.90
N ASP A 183 -12.13 -18.97 -15.15
CA ASP A 183 -10.69 -19.12 -15.20
C ASP A 183 -10.10 -18.12 -14.19
N PRO A 184 -9.97 -18.51 -12.90
CA PRO A 184 -9.64 -17.58 -11.84
C PRO A 184 -8.35 -16.80 -12.06
N ASN A 185 -7.31 -17.41 -12.64
CA ASN A 185 -6.05 -16.70 -12.95
C ASN A 185 -6.26 -15.57 -13.96
N ASN A 186 -7.04 -15.84 -15.01
CA ASN A 186 -7.34 -14.85 -16.05
C ASN A 186 -8.45 -13.87 -15.65
N GLU A 187 -9.04 -14.05 -14.47
CA GLU A 187 -10.07 -13.17 -13.89
C GLU A 187 -9.53 -12.36 -12.71
N SER A 188 -8.21 -12.38 -12.45
CA SER A 188 -7.57 -11.73 -11.31
C SER A 188 -7.74 -10.22 -11.34
N VAL A 189 -7.82 -9.61 -10.16
CA VAL A 189 -7.70 -8.16 -10.01
C VAL A 189 -6.31 -7.71 -10.47
N VAL A 190 -6.26 -6.81 -11.43
CA VAL A 190 -5.04 -6.15 -11.89
C VAL A 190 -5.18 -4.65 -11.68
N GLY A 191 -4.16 -4.04 -11.10
CA GLY A 191 -4.17 -2.61 -10.84
C GLY A 191 -2.77 -2.02 -10.73
N ARG A 192 -2.74 -0.70 -10.56
CA ARG A 192 -1.52 0.08 -10.38
C ARG A 192 -1.60 0.87 -9.09
N LEU A 193 -0.57 0.74 -8.26
CA LEU A 193 -0.35 1.64 -7.15
C LEU A 193 0.25 2.95 -7.67
N VAL A 194 -0.28 4.08 -7.21
CA VAL A 194 0.17 5.42 -7.61
C VAL A 194 0.43 6.25 -6.37
N TYR A 195 1.59 6.89 -6.31
CA TYR A 195 1.98 7.82 -5.26
C TYR A 195 2.79 8.99 -5.85
N GLY A 196 2.17 10.17 -5.98
CA GLY A 196 2.77 11.28 -6.70
C GLY A 196 3.12 10.89 -8.14
N ASP A 197 4.37 11.10 -8.52
CA ASP A 197 4.90 10.73 -9.85
C ASP A 197 5.36 9.27 -9.94
N PHE A 198 5.31 8.52 -8.82
CA PHE A 198 5.66 7.10 -8.77
C PHE A 198 4.47 6.22 -9.09
N SER A 199 4.68 5.21 -9.96
CA SER A 199 3.65 4.21 -10.27
C SER A 199 4.23 2.90 -10.81
#